data_b1998a6c0bf41bade9f7b930e0a6a45e
#
_entry.id   b1998a6c0bf41bade9f7b930e0a6a45e
#
_cell.length_a   1.000
_cell.length_b   1.000
_cell.length_c   1.000
_cell.angle_alpha   90.00
_cell.angle_beta   90.00
_cell.angle_gamma   90.00
#
_symmetry.space_group_name_H-M   'P 1'
#
loop_
_entity.id
_entity.type
_entity.pdbx_description
1 polymer ?
#
loop_
_entity_poly.entity_id
_entity_poly.type
_entity_poly.pdbx_seq_one_letter_code
_entity_poly.pdbx_strand_id
1 'polypeptide(L)'
;MEEDTKEELIKLIKKTLKMQTIIKKWDDLSKEEVEKIFSLRSEVFIIEQECPYQDVDGRDAEADHLLLYENNILCAYTRIFPKNTYFKEASFGRTVVKKTHRGKGYGHTLVKESIKYLKNKKENPIKISAQSYLKKFYASHGFIPKGEEYLEDNIPHTAMFLTFS
;
A
#
# COMPACT_ATOMS: atom_id res chain seq x y z
N MET A 1 30.81 -19.93 25.89
CA MET A 1 31.16 -18.61 25.31
C MET A 1 30.86 -18.52 23.82
N GLU A 2 31.27 -19.46 22.99
CA GLU A 2 30.94 -19.40 21.53
C GLU A 2 29.47 -19.67 21.20
N GLU A 3 28.76 -20.49 21.95
CA GLU A 3 27.31 -20.75 21.77
C GLU A 3 26.44 -19.56 22.14
N ASP A 4 26.74 -18.88 23.24
CA ASP A 4 26.02 -17.65 23.67
C ASP A 4 26.13 -16.52 22.65
N THR A 5 27.34 -16.38 22.06
CA THR A 5 27.59 -15.35 21.03
C THR A 5 26.81 -15.64 19.73
N LYS A 6 26.66 -16.94 19.43
CA LYS A 6 25.92 -17.40 18.23
C LYS A 6 24.39 -17.20 18.40
N GLU A 7 23.87 -17.47 19.59
CA GLU A 7 22.46 -17.20 19.91
C GLU A 7 22.13 -15.70 19.97
N GLU A 8 23.01 -14.89 20.52
CA GLU A 8 22.88 -13.43 20.49
C GLU A 8 22.96 -12.88 19.06
N LEU A 9 23.86 -13.39 18.25
CA LEU A 9 23.97 -13.03 16.82
C LEU A 9 22.72 -13.44 16.05
N ILE A 10 22.18 -14.63 16.29
CA ILE A 10 20.93 -15.11 15.69
C ILE A 10 19.73 -14.26 16.15
N LYS A 11 19.67 -13.87 17.43
CA LYS A 11 18.66 -12.93 17.95
C LYS A 11 18.80 -11.54 17.33
N LEU A 12 20.03 -11.06 17.17
CA LEU A 12 20.30 -9.78 16.51
C LEU A 12 19.93 -9.81 15.03
N ILE A 13 20.30 -10.89 14.32
CA ILE A 13 19.91 -11.11 12.91
C ILE A 13 18.40 -11.24 12.78
N LYS A 14 17.72 -11.99 13.66
CA LYS A 14 16.25 -12.07 13.69
C LYS A 14 15.59 -10.75 14.03
N LYS A 15 16.21 -9.90 14.84
CA LYS A 15 15.74 -8.55 15.16
C LYS A 15 15.96 -7.57 14.01
N THR A 16 17.01 -7.77 13.21
CA THR A 16 17.35 -6.96 12.02
C THR A 16 16.53 -7.38 10.80
N LEU A 17 16.10 -8.65 10.73
CA LEU A 17 15.25 -9.23 9.67
C LEU A 17 13.76 -8.97 9.90
N LYS A 18 13.38 -7.98 10.70
CA LYS A 18 11.99 -7.77 11.06
C LYS A 18 11.26 -6.94 10.00
N MET A 19 10.22 -7.54 9.44
CA MET A 19 9.20 -6.80 8.70
C MET A 19 8.54 -5.81 9.66
N GLN A 20 8.47 -4.55 9.27
CA GLN A 20 7.84 -3.49 10.03
C GLN A 20 6.80 -2.77 9.19
N THR A 21 5.58 -2.63 9.72
CA THR A 21 4.50 -1.89 9.09
C THR A 21 4.21 -0.65 9.92
N ILE A 22 4.22 0.52 9.30
CA ILE A 22 4.00 1.80 9.95
C ILE A 22 2.97 2.59 9.15
N ILE A 23 2.04 3.25 9.84
CA ILE A 23 1.12 4.22 9.24
C ILE A 23 1.44 5.59 9.79
N LYS A 24 1.68 6.56 8.91
CA LYS A 24 2.00 7.96 9.24
C LYS A 24 1.09 8.92 8.49
N LYS A 25 0.81 10.05 9.12
CA LYS A 25 0.26 11.21 8.42
C LYS A 25 1.34 11.89 7.59
N TRP A 26 0.93 12.69 6.62
CA TRP A 26 1.87 13.42 5.77
C TRP A 26 2.88 14.24 6.57
N ASP A 27 2.43 14.99 7.55
CA ASP A 27 3.28 15.87 8.36
C ASP A 27 4.27 15.11 9.27
N ASP A 28 4.01 13.82 9.52
CA ASP A 28 4.87 12.94 10.33
C ASP A 28 5.92 12.20 9.48
N LEU A 29 5.84 12.32 8.15
CA LEU A 29 6.83 11.73 7.25
C LEU A 29 8.12 12.54 7.26
N SER A 30 9.25 11.87 7.35
CA SER A 30 10.54 12.50 7.11
C SER A 30 10.74 12.78 5.61
N LYS A 31 11.59 13.72 5.27
CA LYS A 31 11.95 14.01 3.87
C LYS A 31 12.50 12.77 3.16
N GLU A 32 13.26 11.95 3.88
CA GLU A 32 13.80 10.69 3.39
C GLU A 32 12.68 9.66 3.10
N GLU A 33 11.67 9.57 3.96
CA GLU A 33 10.52 8.70 3.73
C GLU A 33 9.71 9.14 2.51
N VAL A 34 9.48 10.45 2.34
CA VAL A 34 8.81 10.99 1.15
C VAL A 34 9.59 10.66 -0.12
N GLU A 35 10.91 10.83 -0.12
CA GLU A 35 11.75 10.48 -1.25
C GLU A 35 11.67 8.97 -1.58
N LYS A 36 11.75 8.11 -0.58
CA LYS A 36 11.60 6.65 -0.75
C LYS A 36 10.23 6.25 -1.31
N ILE A 37 9.16 6.87 -0.81
CA ILE A 37 7.79 6.63 -1.30
C ILE A 37 7.68 6.99 -2.78
N PHE A 38 8.09 8.20 -3.16
CA PHE A 38 7.99 8.65 -4.55
C PHE A 38 8.91 7.88 -5.49
N SER A 39 10.09 7.49 -5.03
CA SER A 39 11.00 6.64 -5.77
C SER A 39 10.39 5.26 -6.06
N LEU A 40 9.82 4.61 -5.06
CA LEU A 40 9.15 3.31 -5.22
C LEU A 40 7.94 3.39 -6.17
N ARG A 41 7.11 4.42 -6.03
CA ARG A 41 5.96 4.66 -6.90
C ARG A 41 6.39 4.88 -8.35
N SER A 42 7.40 5.73 -8.57
CA SER A 42 7.93 6.00 -9.92
C SER A 42 8.53 4.75 -10.57
N GLU A 43 9.30 3.97 -9.79
CA GLU A 43 9.92 2.72 -10.27
C GLU A 43 8.87 1.74 -10.83
N VAL A 44 7.74 1.59 -10.14
CA VAL A 44 6.71 0.61 -10.52
C VAL A 44 5.65 1.19 -11.45
N PHE A 45 5.05 2.32 -11.10
CA PHE A 45 3.91 2.84 -11.85
C PHE A 45 4.31 3.53 -13.17
N ILE A 46 5.48 4.15 -13.21
CA ILE A 46 5.94 4.87 -14.40
C ILE A 46 6.87 4.00 -15.24
N ILE A 47 7.96 3.53 -14.64
CA ILE A 47 9.03 2.84 -15.37
C ILE A 47 8.60 1.41 -15.72
N GLU A 48 8.22 0.60 -14.74
CA GLU A 48 7.88 -0.81 -14.96
C GLU A 48 6.59 -0.98 -15.79
N GLN A 49 5.57 -0.17 -15.52
CA GLN A 49 4.28 -0.22 -16.25
C GLN A 49 4.33 0.54 -17.58
N GLU A 50 5.44 1.20 -17.90
CA GLU A 50 5.61 2.01 -19.11
C GLU A 50 4.44 3.00 -19.32
N CYS A 51 3.99 3.62 -18.22
CA CYS A 51 2.83 4.49 -18.19
C CYS A 51 3.23 5.91 -17.80
N PRO A 52 3.47 6.81 -18.75
CA PRO A 52 3.81 8.19 -18.46
C PRO A 52 2.57 8.96 -18.01
N TYR A 53 2.44 9.20 -16.70
CA TYR A 53 1.40 10.01 -16.10
C TYR A 53 1.93 10.77 -14.88
N GLN A 54 1.15 11.72 -14.40
CA GLN A 54 1.50 12.51 -13.21
C GLN A 54 1.18 11.72 -11.93
N ASP A 55 2.12 10.88 -11.48
CA ASP A 55 1.92 10.07 -10.28
C ASP A 55 1.80 10.91 -9.00
N VAL A 56 2.64 11.95 -8.86
CA VAL A 56 2.52 12.92 -7.78
C VAL A 56 1.41 13.92 -8.16
N ASP A 57 0.21 13.64 -7.67
CA ASP A 57 -1.05 14.27 -8.08
C ASP A 57 -1.54 15.42 -7.16
N GLY A 58 -0.71 15.82 -6.20
CA GLY A 58 -1.05 16.86 -5.23
C GLY A 58 -1.97 16.40 -4.10
N ARG A 59 -2.31 15.10 -4.02
CA ARG A 59 -3.24 14.55 -3.04
C ARG A 59 -2.56 13.82 -1.88
N ASP A 60 -1.24 13.71 -1.91
CA ASP A 60 -0.49 12.96 -0.89
C ASP A 60 -0.60 13.59 0.50
N ALA A 61 -0.72 14.91 0.59
CA ALA A 61 -0.90 15.63 1.86
C ALA A 61 -2.24 15.33 2.57
N GLU A 62 -3.25 14.85 1.84
CA GLU A 62 -4.56 14.49 2.39
C GLU A 62 -4.65 13.03 2.85
N ALA A 63 -3.63 12.24 2.59
CA ALA A 63 -3.60 10.80 2.84
C ALA A 63 -2.86 10.46 4.14
N ASP A 64 -3.23 9.30 4.70
CA ASP A 64 -2.37 8.58 5.61
C ASP A 64 -1.52 7.58 4.79
N HIS A 65 -0.27 7.38 5.19
CA HIS A 65 0.72 6.64 4.44
C HIS A 65 1.09 5.35 5.17
N LEU A 66 0.84 4.22 4.54
CA LEU A 66 1.24 2.91 5.05
C LEU A 66 2.55 2.49 4.38
N LEU A 67 3.58 2.34 5.18
CA LEU A 67 4.92 1.95 4.78
C LEU A 67 5.24 0.57 5.34
N LEU A 68 5.68 -0.33 4.47
CA LEU A 68 6.14 -1.65 4.86
C LEU A 68 7.64 -1.77 4.58
N TYR A 69 8.39 -2.01 5.64
CA TYR A 69 9.85 -2.19 5.59
C TYR A 69 10.24 -3.64 5.80
N GLU A 70 11.20 -4.10 5.04
CA GLU A 70 11.97 -5.31 5.29
C GLU A 70 13.45 -4.93 5.32
N ASN A 71 14.14 -5.23 6.43
CA ASN A 71 15.57 -4.89 6.60
C ASN A 71 15.89 -3.42 6.31
N ASN A 72 15.08 -2.48 6.81
CA ASN A 72 15.19 -1.04 6.59
C ASN A 72 15.00 -0.58 5.13
N ILE A 73 14.59 -1.47 4.24
CA ILE A 73 14.23 -1.15 2.85
C ILE A 73 12.72 -0.95 2.78
N LEU A 74 12.25 0.20 2.27
CA LEU A 74 10.84 0.38 1.94
C LEU A 74 10.51 -0.52 0.76
N CYS A 75 9.83 -1.62 1.03
CA CYS A 75 9.53 -2.64 0.02
C CYS A 75 8.09 -2.66 -0.45
N ALA A 76 7.17 -2.04 0.30
CA ALA A 76 5.78 -1.93 -0.10
C ALA A 76 5.12 -0.69 0.52
N TYR A 77 4.12 -0.17 -0.15
CA TYR A 77 3.47 1.09 0.22
C TYR A 77 2.03 1.13 -0.28
N THR A 78 1.18 1.84 0.45
CA THR A 78 -0.12 2.32 -0.03
C THR A 78 -0.50 3.62 0.67
N ARG A 79 -1.30 4.47 0.02
CA ARG A 79 -1.87 5.67 0.63
C ARG A 79 -3.35 5.45 0.93
N ILE A 80 -3.80 5.95 2.07
CA ILE A 80 -5.13 5.71 2.62
C ILE A 80 -5.83 7.06 2.81
N PHE A 81 -7.06 7.15 2.32
CA PHE A 81 -7.88 8.36 2.41
C PHE A 81 -9.12 8.12 3.27
N PRO A 82 -9.45 9.04 4.18
CA PRO A 82 -10.74 9.03 4.86
C PRO A 82 -11.86 9.36 3.85
N LYS A 83 -13.12 9.12 4.25
CA LYS A 83 -14.28 9.54 3.45
C LYS A 83 -14.26 11.03 3.14
N ASN A 84 -14.92 11.40 2.04
CA ASN A 84 -15.03 12.78 1.56
C ASN A 84 -13.68 13.45 1.25
N THR A 85 -12.66 12.66 0.93
CA THR A 85 -11.34 13.16 0.58
C THR A 85 -11.04 12.87 -0.89
N TYR A 86 -10.65 11.65 -1.23
CA TYR A 86 -10.40 11.24 -2.61
C TYR A 86 -11.70 10.83 -3.33
N PHE A 87 -12.51 10.03 -2.64
CA PHE A 87 -13.88 9.69 -3.02
C PHE A 87 -14.84 10.14 -1.90
N LYS A 88 -16.13 9.98 -2.13
CA LYS A 88 -17.16 10.11 -1.08
C LYS A 88 -16.91 9.07 0.02
N GLU A 89 -16.54 7.87 -0.37
CA GLU A 89 -16.17 6.77 0.51
C GLU A 89 -14.71 6.89 0.94
N ALA A 90 -14.35 6.24 2.04
CA ALA A 90 -12.96 6.00 2.39
C ALA A 90 -12.30 5.09 1.33
N SER A 91 -11.01 5.25 1.12
CA SER A 91 -10.29 4.57 0.03
C SER A 91 -8.84 4.32 0.39
N PHE A 92 -8.20 3.46 -0.38
CA PHE A 92 -6.75 3.39 -0.47
C PHE A 92 -6.33 3.15 -1.92
N GLY A 93 -5.13 3.56 -2.24
CA GLY A 93 -4.60 3.43 -3.59
C GLY A 93 -3.09 3.60 -3.62
N ARG A 94 -2.52 3.67 -4.82
CA ARG A 94 -1.06 3.62 -4.99
C ARG A 94 -0.44 2.41 -4.26
N THR A 95 -1.17 1.28 -4.24
CA THR A 95 -0.72 0.03 -3.63
C THR A 95 0.38 -0.58 -4.49
N VAL A 96 1.56 -0.69 -3.92
CA VAL A 96 2.76 -1.08 -4.67
C VAL A 96 3.68 -1.96 -3.84
N VAL A 97 4.26 -2.96 -4.49
CA VAL A 97 5.33 -3.81 -3.92
C VAL A 97 6.54 -3.73 -4.83
N LYS A 98 7.69 -3.42 -4.23
CA LYS A 98 8.98 -3.39 -4.93
C LYS A 98 9.24 -4.73 -5.63
N LYS A 99 9.65 -4.70 -6.89
CA LYS A 99 9.80 -5.89 -7.74
C LYS A 99 10.63 -7.00 -7.07
N THR A 100 11.73 -6.64 -6.42
CA THR A 100 12.62 -7.59 -5.72
C THR A 100 12.01 -8.24 -4.48
N HIS A 101 10.86 -7.73 -3.99
CA HIS A 101 10.19 -8.20 -2.77
C HIS A 101 8.82 -8.83 -3.04
N ARG A 102 8.48 -9.08 -4.30
CA ARG A 102 7.23 -9.76 -4.69
C ARG A 102 7.28 -11.26 -4.37
N GLY A 103 6.11 -11.88 -4.32
CA GLY A 103 5.98 -13.30 -3.98
C GLY A 103 6.07 -13.62 -2.48
N LYS A 104 6.18 -12.61 -1.62
CA LYS A 104 6.24 -12.75 -0.16
C LYS A 104 4.91 -12.42 0.55
N GLY A 105 3.85 -12.11 -0.20
CA GLY A 105 2.54 -11.76 0.35
C GLY A 105 2.39 -10.31 0.82
N TYR A 106 3.32 -9.41 0.50
CA TYR A 106 3.28 -8.02 0.98
C TYR A 106 2.11 -7.21 0.42
N GLY A 107 1.67 -7.52 -0.81
CA GLY A 107 0.44 -6.94 -1.35
C GLY A 107 -0.79 -7.27 -0.50
N HIS A 108 -0.91 -8.52 -0.05
CA HIS A 108 -1.97 -8.94 0.87
C HIS A 108 -1.85 -8.24 2.23
N THR A 109 -0.64 -8.07 2.75
CA THR A 109 -0.39 -7.34 4.00
C THR A 109 -0.86 -5.89 3.89
N LEU A 110 -0.50 -5.18 2.80
CA LEU A 110 -0.93 -3.80 2.57
C LEU A 110 -2.46 -3.67 2.57
N VAL A 111 -3.16 -4.56 1.86
CA VAL A 111 -4.62 -4.53 1.78
C VAL A 111 -5.25 -4.82 3.15
N LYS A 112 -4.80 -5.86 3.85
CA LYS A 112 -5.31 -6.21 5.19
C LYS A 112 -5.11 -5.09 6.20
N GLU A 113 -3.93 -4.49 6.25
CA GLU A 113 -3.63 -3.40 7.19
C GLU A 113 -4.41 -2.12 6.83
N SER A 114 -4.60 -1.81 5.54
CA SER A 114 -5.45 -0.69 5.11
C SER A 114 -6.90 -0.88 5.52
N ILE A 115 -7.47 -2.07 5.30
CA ILE A 115 -8.83 -2.41 5.72
C ILE A 115 -8.98 -2.31 7.23
N LYS A 116 -8.05 -2.90 7.99
CA LYS A 116 -8.04 -2.85 9.45
C LYS A 116 -7.98 -1.42 9.97
N TYR A 117 -7.12 -0.60 9.39
CA TYR A 117 -6.97 0.81 9.74
C TYR A 117 -8.26 1.60 9.53
N LEU A 118 -8.87 1.48 8.34
CA LEU A 118 -10.12 2.15 8.02
C LEU A 118 -11.30 1.64 8.86
N LYS A 119 -11.38 0.33 9.10
CA LYS A 119 -12.39 -0.26 9.98
C LYS A 119 -12.28 0.25 11.42
N ASN A 120 -11.07 0.39 11.96
CA ASN A 120 -10.84 0.95 13.29
C ASN A 120 -11.27 2.43 13.37
N LYS A 121 -11.19 3.15 12.26
CA LYS A 121 -11.71 4.52 12.12
C LYS A 121 -13.23 4.58 11.85
N LYS A 122 -13.91 3.43 11.86
CA LYS A 122 -15.35 3.30 11.55
C LYS A 122 -15.74 3.80 10.16
N GLU A 123 -14.81 3.70 9.21
CA GLU A 123 -15.07 4.00 7.81
C GLU A 123 -15.79 2.82 7.13
N ASN A 124 -16.93 3.07 6.51
CA ASN A 124 -17.76 2.06 5.84
C ASN A 124 -18.72 2.75 4.85
N PRO A 125 -18.77 2.38 3.57
CA PRO A 125 -17.95 1.38 2.91
C PRO A 125 -16.54 1.90 2.55
N ILE A 126 -15.69 0.98 2.09
CA ILE A 126 -14.41 1.31 1.45
C ILE A 126 -14.57 1.13 -0.05
N LYS A 127 -14.16 2.14 -0.83
CA LYS A 127 -14.12 2.10 -2.30
C LYS A 127 -12.68 2.13 -2.79
N ILE A 128 -12.35 1.30 -3.78
CA ILE A 128 -11.09 1.36 -4.49
C ILE A 128 -11.29 1.44 -5.99
N SER A 129 -10.36 2.07 -6.70
CA SER A 129 -10.23 2.01 -8.14
C SER A 129 -9.14 0.99 -8.47
N ALA A 130 -9.55 -0.23 -8.75
CA ALA A 130 -8.63 -1.34 -8.96
C ALA A 130 -8.27 -1.47 -10.44
N GLN A 131 -6.98 -1.67 -10.76
CA GLN A 131 -6.60 -2.13 -12.09
C GLN A 131 -7.33 -3.45 -12.35
N SER A 132 -8.01 -3.57 -13.49
CA SER A 132 -8.97 -4.66 -13.74
C SER A 132 -8.34 -6.05 -13.70
N TYR A 133 -7.05 -6.18 -14.02
CA TYR A 133 -6.36 -7.47 -13.91
C TYR A 133 -6.15 -7.92 -12.44
N LEU A 134 -6.33 -7.03 -11.47
CA LEU A 134 -6.23 -7.32 -10.04
C LEU A 134 -7.58 -7.58 -9.36
N LYS A 135 -8.68 -7.69 -10.11
CA LYS A 135 -10.02 -7.93 -9.54
C LYS A 135 -10.06 -9.16 -8.63
N LYS A 136 -9.45 -10.27 -9.04
CA LYS A 136 -9.41 -11.51 -8.22
C LYS A 136 -8.63 -11.31 -6.93
N PHE A 137 -7.54 -10.56 -6.99
CA PHE A 137 -6.73 -10.23 -5.83
C PHE A 137 -7.55 -9.45 -4.78
N TYR A 138 -8.23 -8.38 -5.19
CA TYR A 138 -9.06 -7.61 -4.26
C TYR A 138 -10.32 -8.35 -3.84
N ALA A 139 -10.92 -9.17 -4.71
CA ALA A 139 -12.05 -10.03 -4.34
C ALA A 139 -11.70 -11.03 -3.24
N SER A 140 -10.45 -11.51 -3.19
CA SER A 140 -9.97 -12.37 -2.11
C SER A 140 -9.96 -11.70 -0.73
N HIS A 141 -10.03 -10.35 -0.71
CA HIS A 141 -10.16 -9.53 0.50
C HIS A 141 -11.60 -9.06 0.78
N GLY A 142 -12.57 -9.56 0.02
CA GLY A 142 -13.98 -9.26 0.19
C GLY A 142 -14.50 -8.08 -0.63
N PHE A 143 -13.69 -7.48 -1.49
CA PHE A 143 -14.13 -6.42 -2.40
C PHE A 143 -15.01 -6.99 -3.51
N ILE A 144 -16.09 -6.26 -3.83
CA ILE A 144 -17.03 -6.62 -4.89
C ILE A 144 -16.99 -5.54 -5.97
N PRO A 145 -16.80 -5.91 -7.26
CA PRO A 145 -16.82 -4.94 -8.35
C PRO A 145 -18.22 -4.35 -8.52
N LYS A 146 -18.28 -3.06 -8.85
CA LYS A 146 -19.52 -2.36 -9.13
C LYS A 146 -19.35 -1.38 -10.27
N GLY A 147 -20.27 -1.42 -11.23
CA GLY A 147 -20.24 -0.60 -12.43
C GLY A 147 -19.39 -1.20 -13.53
N GLU A 148 -19.27 -0.44 -14.62
CA GLU A 148 -18.51 -0.85 -15.79
C GLU A 148 -17.01 -0.56 -15.65
N GLU A 149 -16.20 -1.25 -16.44
CA GLU A 149 -14.78 -0.97 -16.57
C GLU A 149 -14.57 0.40 -17.21
N TYR A 150 -13.57 1.14 -16.76
CA TYR A 150 -13.19 2.45 -17.27
C TYR A 150 -11.67 2.57 -17.42
N LEU A 151 -11.22 3.49 -18.23
CA LEU A 151 -9.80 3.79 -18.39
C LEU A 151 -9.36 4.86 -17.39
N GLU A 152 -8.27 4.59 -16.70
CA GLU A 152 -7.54 5.53 -15.87
C GLU A 152 -6.07 5.48 -16.28
N ASP A 153 -5.53 6.58 -16.78
CA ASP A 153 -4.19 6.63 -17.39
C ASP A 153 -3.95 5.52 -18.46
N ASN A 154 -4.95 5.29 -19.32
CA ASN A 154 -4.99 4.24 -20.34
C ASN A 154 -4.91 2.79 -19.83
N ILE A 155 -5.07 2.57 -18.53
CA ILE A 155 -5.11 1.24 -17.92
C ILE A 155 -6.57 0.93 -17.54
N PRO A 156 -7.12 -0.24 -17.89
CA PRO A 156 -8.46 -0.64 -17.47
C PRO A 156 -8.57 -0.75 -15.95
N HIS A 157 -9.56 -0.07 -15.38
CA HIS A 157 -9.87 -0.06 -13.96
C HIS A 157 -11.32 -0.45 -13.71
N THR A 158 -11.57 -0.97 -12.53
CA THR A 158 -12.90 -1.31 -12.04
C THR A 158 -13.07 -0.77 -10.62
N ALA A 159 -14.18 -0.06 -10.37
CA ALA A 159 -14.53 0.32 -9.00
C ALA A 159 -14.92 -0.92 -8.19
N MET A 160 -14.35 -1.06 -7.01
CA MET A 160 -14.66 -2.17 -6.11
C MET A 160 -14.97 -1.65 -4.71
N PHE A 161 -15.88 -2.32 -4.03
CA PHE A 161 -16.40 -1.90 -2.72
C PHE A 161 -16.29 -3.01 -1.69
N LEU A 162 -15.93 -2.64 -0.48
CA LEU A 162 -15.99 -3.49 0.70
C LEU A 162 -16.92 -2.85 1.73
N THR A 163 -17.93 -3.60 2.14
CA THR A 163 -18.90 -3.17 3.16
C THR A 163 -18.80 -4.09 4.38
N PHE A 164 -18.84 -3.50 5.55
CA PHE A 164 -18.86 -4.21 6.83
C PHE A 164 -20.29 -4.21 7.39
N SER A 165 -20.64 -5.33 7.98
CA SER A 165 -21.87 -5.49 8.76
C SER A 165 -21.72 -4.89 10.17
#